data_2a9f27e565a76661358efaff4f8c6503
#
_entry.id   2a9f27e565a76661358efaff4f8c6503
#
_cell.length_a   1.000
_cell.length_b   1.000
_cell.length_c   1.000
_cell.angle_alpha   90.00
_cell.angle_beta   90.00
_cell.angle_gamma   90.00
#
_symmetry.space_group_name_H-M   'P 1'
#
loop_
_entity.id
_entity.type
_entity.pdbx_description
1 polymer ?
#
loop_
_entity_poly.entity_id
_entity_poly.type
_entity_poly.pdbx_seq_one_letter_code
_entity_poly.pdbx_strand_id
1 'polypeptide(L)'
;GGALAASVALFVLRPSLLDHGLGGADYVTAVGEQRQVQGSGETRIEMNTRTRLNVRRNQEQQETIELLGGEAEIIASHPPQSSLRVMAGSAWLSASRARFNVRSSGDVCVVTCLEGSVRLEHLGQRLDLQAGQQLTFDERRNGPPVPFDVAEVMAWRERMLVFNDVPLATVIDEINRYRPGMLLLLDKALGRRRVQARFSLDQLADVATL
;
A
#
# COMPACT_ATOMS: atom_id res chain seq x y z
N GLY A 1 27.88 -15.43 -40.39
CA GLY A 1 27.30 -15.55 -39.06
C GLY A 1 27.63 -14.31 -38.24
N GLY A 2 26.70 -13.38 -38.17
CA GLY A 2 26.84 -12.19 -37.33
C GLY A 2 25.93 -12.32 -36.12
N ALA A 3 26.51 -12.32 -34.92
CA ALA A 3 25.78 -12.26 -33.68
C ALA A 3 25.41 -10.80 -33.40
N LEU A 4 24.10 -10.49 -33.41
CA LEU A 4 23.57 -9.22 -32.93
C LEU A 4 23.50 -9.28 -31.40
N ALA A 5 24.42 -8.62 -30.73
CA ALA A 5 24.36 -8.35 -29.29
C ALA A 5 23.34 -7.24 -29.07
N ALA A 6 22.15 -7.60 -28.57
CA ALA A 6 21.16 -6.63 -28.10
C ALA A 6 21.64 -6.05 -26.77
N SER A 7 22.16 -4.82 -26.80
CA SER A 7 22.49 -4.06 -25.61
C SER A 7 21.21 -3.55 -24.96
N VAL A 8 20.80 -4.16 -23.84
CA VAL A 8 19.75 -3.62 -22.98
C VAL A 8 20.35 -2.43 -22.24
N ALA A 9 20.05 -1.22 -22.68
CA ALA A 9 20.38 0.00 -21.96
C ALA A 9 19.35 0.16 -20.82
N LEU A 10 19.79 -0.09 -19.58
CA LEU A 10 19.03 0.22 -18.37
C LEU A 10 19.10 1.74 -18.16
N PHE A 11 18.09 2.48 -18.63
CA PHE A 11 17.90 3.88 -18.27
C PHE A 11 17.35 3.95 -16.85
N VAL A 12 18.24 4.12 -15.87
CA VAL A 12 17.84 4.57 -14.53
C VAL A 12 17.54 6.08 -14.66
N LEU A 13 16.28 6.42 -14.93
CA LEU A 13 15.80 7.78 -14.82
C LEU A 13 15.85 8.15 -13.32
N ARG A 14 16.85 8.94 -12.96
CA ARG A 14 16.85 9.67 -11.69
C ARG A 14 15.63 10.60 -11.72
N PRO A 15 14.72 10.59 -10.72
CA PRO A 15 13.67 11.58 -10.65
C PRO A 15 14.35 12.95 -10.54
N SER A 16 14.10 13.80 -11.53
CA SER A 16 14.55 15.17 -11.52
C SER A 16 13.86 15.91 -10.38
N LEU A 17 14.63 16.77 -9.70
CA LEU A 17 14.20 17.67 -8.60
C LEU A 17 13.15 18.72 -9.04
N LEU A 18 12.40 18.51 -10.11
CA LEU A 18 11.52 19.49 -10.74
C LEU A 18 10.02 19.19 -10.58
N ASP A 19 9.62 18.17 -9.81
CA ASP A 19 8.19 17.86 -9.62
C ASP A 19 7.62 18.47 -8.32
N HIS A 20 7.99 19.75 -8.05
CA HIS A 20 7.38 20.57 -6.99
C HIS A 20 6.15 21.34 -7.53
N GLY A 21 5.36 20.73 -8.40
CA GLY A 21 4.14 21.29 -8.99
C GLY A 21 2.90 20.89 -8.20
N LEU A 22 2.24 21.87 -7.56
CA LEU A 22 0.83 21.91 -7.12
C LEU A 22 0.26 20.57 -6.58
N GLY A 23 0.48 20.28 -5.29
CA GLY A 23 -0.03 19.07 -4.61
C GLY A 23 0.95 17.89 -4.63
N GLY A 24 2.26 18.14 -4.80
CA GLY A 24 3.28 17.11 -4.91
C GLY A 24 3.48 16.31 -3.63
N ALA A 25 3.48 14.98 -3.75
CA ALA A 25 3.95 14.08 -2.73
C ALA A 25 5.50 14.11 -2.69
N ASP A 26 6.09 13.95 -1.48
CA ASP A 26 7.55 13.84 -1.33
C ASP A 26 8.07 12.55 -1.98
N TYR A 27 7.25 11.50 -1.97
CA TYR A 27 7.57 10.18 -2.53
C TYR A 27 6.41 9.65 -3.35
N VAL A 28 6.73 9.16 -4.54
CA VAL A 28 5.75 8.59 -5.48
C VAL A 28 6.31 7.29 -6.04
N THR A 29 5.45 6.29 -6.22
CA THR A 29 5.72 5.08 -6.99
C THR A 29 4.83 5.02 -8.23
N ALA A 30 5.41 4.62 -9.35
CA ALA A 30 4.70 4.37 -10.59
C ALA A 30 3.90 3.05 -10.54
N VAL A 31 3.21 2.74 -11.64
CA VAL A 31 2.50 1.46 -11.82
C VAL A 31 3.49 0.30 -11.78
N GLY A 32 3.25 -0.68 -10.90
CA GLY A 32 4.12 -1.86 -10.72
C GLY A 32 5.42 -1.58 -9.97
N GLU A 33 5.72 -0.31 -9.64
CA GLU A 33 6.90 0.07 -8.88
C GLU A 33 6.68 -0.18 -7.38
N GLN A 34 7.72 -0.68 -6.72
CA GLN A 34 7.84 -0.75 -5.28
C GLN A 34 9.10 0.01 -4.86
N ARG A 35 9.03 0.72 -3.74
CA ARG A 35 10.13 1.56 -3.28
C ARG A 35 10.25 1.57 -1.78
N GLN A 36 11.46 1.42 -1.28
CA GLN A 36 11.77 1.60 0.14
C GLN A 36 12.16 3.05 0.41
N VAL A 37 11.60 3.62 1.46
CA VAL A 37 11.92 4.94 1.99
C VAL A 37 12.31 4.79 3.45
N GLN A 38 13.39 5.46 3.83
CA GLN A 38 13.80 5.55 5.23
C GLN A 38 13.16 6.79 5.84
N GLY A 39 12.41 6.60 6.92
CA GLY A 39 11.91 7.66 7.76
C GLY A 39 12.95 8.12 8.79
N SER A 40 12.51 8.75 9.85
CA SER A 40 13.40 9.15 10.94
C SER A 40 13.69 7.97 11.87
N GLY A 41 14.89 7.98 12.46
CA GLY A 41 15.32 6.92 13.34
C GLY A 41 15.33 5.57 12.64
N GLU A 42 14.59 4.60 13.17
CA GLU A 42 14.48 3.25 12.62
C GLU A 42 13.16 3.01 11.86
N THR A 43 12.43 4.07 11.50
CA THR A 43 11.22 3.93 10.68
C THR A 43 11.59 3.52 9.26
N ARG A 44 11.02 2.42 8.77
CA ARG A 44 11.10 1.99 7.38
C ARG A 44 9.72 1.98 6.75
N ILE A 45 9.64 2.45 5.52
CA ILE A 45 8.40 2.53 4.75
C ILE A 45 8.65 1.81 3.44
N GLU A 46 7.87 0.79 3.17
CA GLU A 46 7.87 0.08 1.89
C GLU A 46 6.62 0.49 1.13
N MET A 47 6.81 1.21 0.07
CA MET A 47 5.74 1.71 -0.79
C MET A 47 5.41 0.67 -1.86
N ASN A 48 4.13 0.38 -2.03
CA ASN A 48 3.61 -0.45 -3.10
C ASN A 48 3.33 0.38 -4.37
N THR A 49 2.78 -0.24 -5.39
CA THR A 49 2.38 0.39 -6.67
C THR A 49 1.49 1.62 -6.46
N ARG A 50 1.65 2.65 -7.30
CA ARG A 50 0.81 3.86 -7.35
C ARG A 50 0.62 4.52 -5.97
N THR A 51 1.66 4.52 -5.17
CA THR A 51 1.63 5.09 -3.82
C THR A 51 2.20 6.50 -3.81
N ARG A 52 1.56 7.39 -3.09
CA ARG A 52 2.00 8.76 -2.87
C ARG A 52 1.96 9.05 -1.37
N LEU A 53 3.06 9.53 -0.83
CA LEU A 53 3.14 9.90 0.57
C LEU A 53 4.07 11.09 0.81
N ASN A 54 3.85 11.77 1.91
CA ASN A 54 4.73 12.78 2.48
C ASN A 54 5.33 12.27 3.78
N VAL A 55 6.58 12.66 4.05
CA VAL A 55 7.22 12.44 5.35
C VAL A 55 7.59 13.80 5.94
N ARG A 56 6.94 14.18 7.00
CA ARG A 56 7.12 15.47 7.69
C ARG A 56 7.75 15.26 9.05
N ARG A 57 8.54 16.21 9.48
CA ARG A 57 9.09 16.25 10.82
C ARG A 57 8.82 17.63 11.43
N ASN A 58 8.27 17.64 12.62
CA ASN A 58 8.06 18.89 13.34
C ASN A 58 9.34 19.32 14.10
N GLN A 59 9.29 20.50 14.74
CA GLN A 59 10.41 21.03 15.53
C GLN A 59 10.78 20.15 16.72
N GLU A 60 9.85 19.36 17.23
CA GLU A 60 10.04 18.42 18.35
C GLU A 60 10.55 17.04 17.85
N GLN A 61 11.02 16.96 16.60
CA GLN A 61 11.49 15.73 15.94
C GLN A 61 10.44 14.61 15.85
N GLN A 62 9.16 14.94 16.05
CA GLN A 62 8.07 13.99 15.84
C GLN A 62 7.83 13.80 14.34
N GLU A 63 7.88 12.55 13.90
CA GLU A 63 7.65 12.18 12.50
C GLU A 63 6.17 11.95 12.24
N THR A 64 5.73 12.47 11.12
CA THR A 64 4.38 12.25 10.57
C THR A 64 4.51 11.79 9.13
N ILE A 65 3.87 10.67 8.82
CA ILE A 65 3.69 10.17 7.46
C ILE A 65 2.27 10.50 7.04
N GLU A 66 2.10 11.07 5.86
CA GLU A 66 0.81 11.33 5.25
C GLU A 66 0.67 10.44 4.01
N LEU A 67 -0.18 9.43 4.07
CA LEU A 67 -0.50 8.57 2.93
C LEU A 67 -1.61 9.22 2.10
N LEU A 68 -1.22 9.85 0.99
CA LEU A 68 -2.14 10.53 0.06
C LEU A 68 -2.92 9.55 -0.83
N GLY A 69 -2.45 8.31 -0.94
CA GLY A 69 -3.09 7.24 -1.69
C GLY A 69 -2.12 6.11 -2.00
N GLY A 70 -2.67 4.94 -2.32
CA GLY A 70 -1.88 3.74 -2.57
C GLY A 70 -1.75 2.86 -1.33
N GLU A 71 -0.60 2.24 -1.13
CA GLU A 71 -0.39 1.24 -0.08
C GLU A 71 1.06 1.24 0.40
N ALA A 72 1.25 1.21 1.69
CA ALA A 72 2.56 1.15 2.30
C ALA A 72 2.58 0.25 3.54
N GLU A 73 3.62 -0.56 3.65
CA GLU A 73 4.00 -1.20 4.90
C GLU A 73 4.91 -0.26 5.67
N ILE A 74 4.63 -0.10 6.95
CA ILE A 74 5.38 0.77 7.86
C ILE A 74 5.89 -0.05 9.03
N ILE A 75 7.20 0.03 9.26
CA ILE A 75 7.86 -0.56 10.43
C ILE A 75 8.30 0.61 11.31
N ALA A 76 7.57 0.80 12.40
CA ALA A 76 7.87 1.81 13.41
C ALA A 76 8.70 1.19 14.54
N SER A 77 9.82 1.81 14.87
CA SER A 77 10.68 1.41 15.99
C SER A 77 11.09 2.66 16.79
N HIS A 78 10.17 3.17 17.56
CA HIS A 78 10.35 4.36 18.37
C HIS A 78 10.41 4.02 19.88
N PRO A 79 11.07 4.84 20.70
CA PRO A 79 10.99 4.71 22.15
C PRO A 79 9.54 4.84 22.63
N PRO A 80 9.18 4.25 23.79
CA PRO A 80 7.82 4.31 24.32
C PRO A 80 7.25 5.73 24.52
N GLN A 81 8.11 6.72 24.72
CA GLN A 81 7.73 8.12 24.90
C GLN A 81 7.48 8.86 23.57
N SER A 82 7.84 8.24 22.46
CA SER A 82 7.69 8.78 21.12
C SER A 82 6.86 7.82 20.27
N SER A 83 5.98 8.35 19.44
CA SER A 83 5.19 7.54 18.53
C SER A 83 5.24 8.12 17.13
N LEU A 84 5.39 7.26 16.14
CA LEU A 84 5.12 7.61 14.76
C LEU A 84 3.64 7.96 14.61
N ARG A 85 3.36 9.01 13.87
CA ARG A 85 2.00 9.35 13.46
C ARG A 85 1.85 9.14 11.95
N VAL A 86 0.76 8.52 11.55
CA VAL A 86 0.42 8.32 10.13
C VAL A 86 -0.98 8.85 9.89
N MET A 87 -1.12 9.73 8.91
CA MET A 87 -2.42 10.18 8.41
C MET A 87 -2.78 9.36 7.17
N ALA A 88 -3.96 8.75 7.16
CA ALA A 88 -4.50 8.03 6.03
C ALA A 88 -5.99 8.36 5.88
N GLY A 89 -6.37 8.96 4.75
CA GLY A 89 -7.71 9.53 4.59
C GLY A 89 -8.01 10.53 5.70
N SER A 90 -9.11 10.31 6.42
CA SER A 90 -9.56 11.15 7.54
C SER A 90 -9.10 10.66 8.93
N ALA A 91 -8.31 9.59 8.99
CA ALA A 91 -7.88 8.98 10.25
C ALA A 91 -6.42 9.31 10.60
N TRP A 92 -6.15 9.34 11.90
CA TRP A 92 -4.81 9.31 12.46
C TRP A 92 -4.49 7.94 13.04
N LEU A 93 -3.34 7.43 12.66
CA LEU A 93 -2.77 6.22 13.23
C LEU A 93 -1.58 6.62 14.10
N SER A 94 -1.36 5.92 15.20
CA SER A 94 -0.17 6.08 16.02
C SER A 94 0.39 4.74 16.47
N ALA A 95 1.72 4.60 16.41
CA ALA A 95 2.43 3.41 16.83
C ALA A 95 3.83 3.76 17.30
N SER A 96 4.32 3.10 18.37
CA SER A 96 5.71 3.22 18.81
C SER A 96 6.55 2.06 18.30
N ARG A 97 6.10 0.85 18.53
CA ARG A 97 6.71 -0.39 18.02
C ARG A 97 5.66 -1.24 17.37
N ALA A 98 5.61 -1.18 16.06
CA ALA A 98 4.64 -1.94 15.27
C ALA A 98 5.12 -2.12 13.84
N ARG A 99 4.65 -3.19 13.23
CA ARG A 99 4.70 -3.42 11.80
C ARG A 99 3.27 -3.49 11.30
N PHE A 100 2.92 -2.63 10.38
CA PHE A 100 1.54 -2.54 9.89
C PHE A 100 1.50 -2.08 8.44
N ASN A 101 0.45 -2.50 7.73
CA ASN A 101 0.17 -2.09 6.37
C ASN A 101 -1.00 -1.11 6.36
N VAL A 102 -0.89 -0.06 5.57
CA VAL A 102 -1.96 0.92 5.35
C VAL A 102 -2.22 1.03 3.87
N ARG A 103 -3.47 0.82 3.47
CA ARG A 103 -3.93 0.96 2.10
C ARG A 103 -5.03 2.00 2.03
N SER A 104 -4.88 2.97 1.13
CA SER A 104 -5.87 3.99 0.81
C SER A 104 -6.28 3.87 -0.66
N SER A 105 -7.56 3.64 -0.90
CA SER A 105 -8.13 3.41 -2.24
C SER A 105 -9.43 4.20 -2.38
N GLY A 106 -9.33 5.37 -2.99
CA GLY A 106 -10.45 6.33 -2.97
C GLY A 106 -10.78 6.74 -1.54
N ASP A 107 -12.05 6.63 -1.18
CA ASP A 107 -12.55 7.02 0.14
C ASP A 107 -12.37 5.90 1.20
N VAL A 108 -11.91 4.73 0.81
CA VAL A 108 -11.76 3.56 1.71
C VAL A 108 -10.31 3.37 2.09
N CYS A 109 -10.07 3.26 3.39
CA CYS A 109 -8.78 2.92 3.96
C CYS A 109 -8.85 1.60 4.73
N VAL A 110 -7.78 0.82 4.62
CA VAL A 110 -7.59 -0.43 5.37
C VAL A 110 -6.29 -0.34 6.14
N VAL A 111 -6.35 -0.61 7.44
CA VAL A 111 -5.18 -0.71 8.32
C VAL A 111 -5.07 -2.15 8.80
N THR A 112 -3.90 -2.76 8.61
CA THR A 112 -3.62 -4.15 9.00
C THR A 112 -2.44 -4.15 9.94
N CYS A 113 -2.63 -4.59 11.19
CA CYS A 113 -1.57 -4.70 12.18
C CYS A 113 -0.91 -6.08 12.09
N LEU A 114 0.35 -6.12 11.67
CA LEU A 114 1.14 -7.34 11.51
C LEU A 114 1.86 -7.72 12.80
N GLU A 115 2.43 -6.73 13.48
CA GLU A 115 3.18 -6.91 14.73
C GLU A 115 2.96 -5.70 15.64
N GLY A 116 2.93 -5.93 16.96
CA GLY A 116 2.71 -4.89 17.96
C GLY A 116 1.27 -4.41 18.02
N SER A 117 1.08 -3.10 18.12
CA SER A 117 -0.25 -2.49 18.14
C SER A 117 -0.26 -1.13 17.45
N VAL A 118 -1.38 -0.83 16.82
CA VAL A 118 -1.66 0.44 16.15
C VAL A 118 -2.93 1.05 16.73
N ARG A 119 -2.85 2.29 17.18
CA ARG A 119 -4.03 3.07 17.58
C ARG A 119 -4.54 3.87 16.41
N LEU A 120 -5.82 3.73 16.13
CA LEU A 120 -6.55 4.52 15.16
C LEU A 120 -7.45 5.53 15.88
N GLU A 121 -7.36 6.80 15.49
CA GLU A 121 -8.23 7.88 15.93
C GLU A 121 -9.03 8.40 14.72
N HIS A 122 -10.33 8.16 14.71
CA HIS A 122 -11.20 8.51 13.60
C HIS A 122 -12.65 8.75 14.07
N LEU A 123 -13.31 9.79 13.55
CA LEU A 123 -14.68 10.16 13.91
C LEU A 123 -14.91 10.29 15.43
N GLY A 124 -13.93 10.82 16.16
CA GLY A 124 -13.99 10.95 17.61
C GLY A 124 -13.85 9.63 18.39
N GLN A 125 -13.64 8.52 17.72
CA GLN A 125 -13.41 7.21 18.31
C GLN A 125 -11.91 6.88 18.36
N ARG A 126 -11.52 6.07 19.34
CA ARG A 126 -10.20 5.48 19.47
C ARG A 126 -10.32 3.97 19.44
N LEU A 127 -9.63 3.34 18.50
CA LEU A 127 -9.63 1.90 18.29
C LEU A 127 -8.18 1.41 18.31
N ASP A 128 -7.89 0.41 19.15
CA ASP A 128 -6.56 -0.20 19.19
C ASP A 128 -6.59 -1.52 18.42
N LEU A 129 -5.81 -1.62 17.33
CA LEU A 129 -5.60 -2.85 16.58
C LEU A 129 -4.41 -3.58 17.15
N GLN A 130 -4.59 -4.86 17.44
CA GLN A 130 -3.51 -5.77 17.82
C GLN A 130 -2.99 -6.53 16.61
N ALA A 131 -1.81 -7.12 16.76
CA ALA A 131 -1.26 -8.02 15.74
C ALA A 131 -2.30 -9.09 15.35
N GLY A 132 -2.42 -9.35 14.05
CA GLY A 132 -3.41 -10.28 13.47
C GLY A 132 -4.79 -9.65 13.20
N GLN A 133 -4.96 -8.35 13.42
CA GLN A 133 -6.21 -7.65 13.15
C GLN A 133 -6.05 -6.63 12.02
N GLN A 134 -7.11 -6.50 11.21
CA GLN A 134 -7.27 -5.40 10.27
C GLN A 134 -8.60 -4.70 10.49
N LEU A 135 -8.66 -3.43 10.10
CA LEU A 135 -9.86 -2.60 10.16
C LEU A 135 -9.97 -1.80 8.88
N THR A 136 -11.19 -1.74 8.35
CA THR A 136 -11.55 -0.90 7.20
C THR A 136 -12.35 0.30 7.69
N PHE A 137 -12.05 1.48 7.19
CA PHE A 137 -12.80 2.70 7.48
C PHE A 137 -12.98 3.58 6.23
N ASP A 138 -13.98 4.41 6.25
CA ASP A 138 -14.25 5.46 5.27
C ASP A 138 -14.63 6.76 6.00
N GLU A 139 -14.90 7.84 5.28
CA GLU A 139 -15.24 9.15 5.88
C GLU A 139 -16.45 9.14 6.83
N ARG A 140 -17.26 8.08 6.82
CA ARG A 140 -18.55 8.01 7.54
C ARG A 140 -18.56 7.00 8.68
N ARG A 141 -17.68 6.00 8.64
CA ARG A 141 -17.74 4.90 9.61
C ARG A 141 -16.41 4.17 9.77
N ASN A 142 -16.28 3.53 10.91
CA ASN A 142 -15.28 2.51 11.19
C ASN A 142 -15.93 1.13 11.11
N GLY A 143 -15.31 0.20 10.39
CA GLY A 143 -15.63 -1.22 10.51
C GLY A 143 -15.10 -1.79 11.82
N PRO A 144 -15.51 -3.00 12.20
CA PRO A 144 -14.92 -3.70 13.32
C PRO A 144 -13.51 -4.22 12.96
N PRO A 145 -12.62 -4.40 13.96
CA PRO A 145 -11.41 -5.18 13.75
C PRO A 145 -11.78 -6.64 13.42
N VAL A 146 -11.17 -7.17 12.36
CA VAL A 146 -11.36 -8.55 11.89
C VAL A 146 -10.01 -9.22 11.67
N PRO A 147 -9.91 -10.56 11.79
CA PRO A 147 -8.71 -11.28 11.39
C PRO A 147 -8.47 -11.17 9.87
N PHE A 148 -7.23 -11.37 9.45
CA PHE A 148 -6.82 -11.34 8.04
C PHE A 148 -5.83 -12.47 7.73
N ASP A 149 -5.67 -12.78 6.45
CA ASP A 149 -4.60 -13.68 5.97
C ASP A 149 -3.36 -12.87 5.61
N VAL A 150 -2.27 -13.11 6.33
CA VAL A 150 -0.97 -12.45 6.08
C VAL A 150 -0.46 -12.74 4.68
N ALA A 151 -0.67 -13.98 4.18
CA ALA A 151 -0.20 -14.38 2.86
C ALA A 151 -0.91 -13.63 1.73
N GLU A 152 -2.17 -13.21 1.95
CA GLU A 152 -2.90 -12.36 0.99
C GLU A 152 -2.46 -10.90 1.09
N VAL A 153 -2.49 -10.35 2.29
CA VAL A 153 -2.25 -8.91 2.51
C VAL A 153 -0.82 -8.53 2.15
N MET A 154 0.16 -9.40 2.44
CA MET A 154 1.58 -9.09 2.27
C MET A 154 2.22 -9.72 1.03
N ALA A 155 1.46 -10.44 0.19
CA ALA A 155 1.96 -11.09 -1.04
C ALA A 155 2.70 -10.10 -1.96
N TRP A 156 2.26 -8.85 -2.01
CA TRP A 156 2.87 -7.82 -2.85
C TRP A 156 4.34 -7.58 -2.51
N ARG A 157 4.75 -7.78 -1.25
CA ARG A 157 6.16 -7.70 -0.83
C ARG A 157 7.06 -8.70 -1.55
N GLU A 158 6.51 -9.82 -1.93
CA GLU A 158 7.16 -10.90 -2.67
C GLU A 158 6.86 -10.82 -4.18
N ARG A 159 6.36 -9.67 -4.66
CA ARG A 159 5.93 -9.46 -6.05
C ARG A 159 4.87 -10.45 -6.50
N MET A 160 3.96 -10.81 -5.59
CA MET A 160 2.85 -11.72 -5.85
C MET A 160 1.50 -11.06 -5.53
N LEU A 161 0.45 -11.54 -6.15
CA LEU A 161 -0.93 -11.35 -5.72
C LEU A 161 -1.50 -12.72 -5.36
N VAL A 162 -2.13 -12.81 -4.20
CA VAL A 162 -2.75 -14.03 -3.69
C VAL A 162 -4.22 -13.76 -3.41
N PHE A 163 -5.08 -14.59 -3.90
CA PHE A 163 -6.52 -14.51 -3.77
C PHE A 163 -7.06 -15.86 -3.30
N ASN A 164 -7.78 -15.89 -2.18
CA ASN A 164 -8.42 -17.08 -1.66
C ASN A 164 -9.93 -16.84 -1.57
N ASP A 165 -10.67 -17.49 -2.48
CA ASP A 165 -12.12 -17.42 -2.49
C ASP A 165 -12.67 -15.98 -2.52
N VAL A 166 -12.19 -15.15 -3.46
CA VAL A 166 -12.63 -13.77 -3.64
C VAL A 166 -13.40 -13.59 -4.96
N PRO A 167 -14.33 -12.62 -5.08
CA PRO A 167 -15.01 -12.32 -6.33
C PRO A 167 -14.02 -11.97 -7.45
N LEU A 168 -14.26 -12.47 -8.67
CA LEU A 168 -13.41 -12.16 -9.82
C LEU A 168 -13.30 -10.65 -10.08
N ALA A 169 -14.36 -9.89 -9.82
CA ALA A 169 -14.32 -8.43 -9.93
C ALA A 169 -13.22 -7.84 -9.02
N THR A 170 -13.10 -8.30 -7.79
CA THR A 170 -12.04 -7.87 -6.85
C THR A 170 -10.65 -8.24 -7.36
N VAL A 171 -10.50 -9.42 -7.97
CA VAL A 171 -9.23 -9.84 -8.60
C VAL A 171 -8.85 -8.90 -9.74
N ILE A 172 -9.80 -8.56 -10.61
CA ILE A 172 -9.59 -7.63 -11.74
C ILE A 172 -9.20 -6.23 -11.22
N ASP A 173 -9.91 -5.72 -10.22
CA ASP A 173 -9.61 -4.42 -9.62
C ASP A 173 -8.19 -4.39 -9.04
N GLU A 174 -7.78 -5.46 -8.36
CA GLU A 174 -6.43 -5.57 -7.81
C GLU A 174 -5.36 -5.66 -8.91
N ILE A 175 -5.56 -6.48 -9.94
CA ILE A 175 -4.66 -6.57 -11.10
C ILE A 175 -4.50 -5.20 -11.77
N ASN A 176 -5.58 -4.43 -11.91
CA ASN A 176 -5.56 -3.10 -12.52
C ASN A 176 -4.70 -2.08 -11.76
N ARG A 177 -4.39 -2.33 -10.49
CA ARG A 177 -3.44 -1.49 -9.75
C ARG A 177 -2.00 -1.62 -10.24
N TYR A 178 -1.61 -2.81 -10.73
CA TYR A 178 -0.22 -3.16 -11.03
C TYR A 178 0.12 -3.14 -12.51
N ARG A 179 -0.83 -2.81 -13.38
CA ARG A 179 -0.58 -2.78 -14.82
C ARG A 179 -0.98 -1.46 -15.45
N PRO A 180 -0.32 -1.03 -16.54
CA PRO A 180 -0.84 0.03 -17.39
C PRO A 180 -2.10 -0.44 -18.14
N GLY A 181 -3.01 0.48 -18.43
CA GLY A 181 -4.30 0.16 -19.01
C GLY A 181 -5.29 -0.41 -18.01
N MET A 182 -6.45 -0.87 -18.48
CA MET A 182 -7.54 -1.34 -17.64
C MET A 182 -8.14 -2.63 -18.21
N LEU A 183 -8.27 -3.64 -17.37
CA LEU A 183 -9.13 -4.80 -17.63
C LEU A 183 -10.54 -4.45 -17.22
N LEU A 184 -11.49 -4.63 -18.12
CA LEU A 184 -12.90 -4.39 -17.86
C LEU A 184 -13.65 -5.72 -17.91
N LEU A 185 -14.42 -6.00 -16.87
CA LEU A 185 -15.28 -7.15 -16.81
C LEU A 185 -16.67 -6.75 -17.32
N LEU A 186 -17.01 -7.19 -18.54
CA LEU A 186 -18.29 -6.83 -19.19
C LEU A 186 -19.46 -7.62 -18.60
N ASP A 187 -19.25 -8.85 -18.19
CA ASP A 187 -20.29 -9.69 -17.58
C ASP A 187 -20.27 -9.56 -16.04
N LYS A 188 -21.28 -8.87 -15.52
CA LYS A 188 -21.47 -8.69 -14.06
C LYS A 188 -21.72 -10.02 -13.33
N ALA A 189 -22.29 -11.03 -13.99
CA ALA A 189 -22.52 -12.33 -13.36
C ALA A 189 -21.20 -13.08 -13.17
N LEU A 190 -20.30 -12.97 -14.14
CA LEU A 190 -18.95 -13.51 -14.05
C LEU A 190 -18.15 -12.83 -12.91
N GLY A 191 -18.36 -11.52 -12.69
CA GLY A 191 -17.70 -10.78 -11.63
C GLY A 191 -17.98 -11.29 -10.22
N ARG A 192 -19.13 -11.92 -10.02
CA ARG A 192 -19.50 -12.51 -8.72
C ARG A 192 -18.92 -13.91 -8.48
N ARG A 193 -18.37 -14.55 -9.53
CA ARG A 193 -17.73 -15.85 -9.36
C ARG A 193 -16.54 -15.76 -8.43
N ARG A 194 -16.49 -16.64 -7.46
CA ARG A 194 -15.38 -16.72 -6.52
C ARG A 194 -14.23 -17.50 -7.14
N VAL A 195 -13.03 -16.99 -6.97
CA VAL A 195 -11.82 -17.57 -7.55
C VAL A 195 -10.72 -17.65 -6.50
N GLN A 196 -9.87 -18.67 -6.68
CA GLN A 196 -8.62 -18.81 -5.96
C GLN A 196 -7.50 -18.75 -7.00
N ALA A 197 -6.55 -17.83 -6.79
CA ALA A 197 -5.49 -17.61 -7.77
C ALA A 197 -4.23 -17.03 -7.12
N ARG A 198 -3.10 -17.24 -7.78
CA ARG A 198 -1.82 -16.59 -7.47
C ARG A 198 -1.22 -16.07 -8.77
N PHE A 199 -0.77 -14.82 -8.75
CA PHE A 199 -0.12 -14.19 -9.89
C PHE A 199 1.22 -13.59 -9.48
N SER A 200 2.25 -13.79 -10.29
CA SER A 200 3.46 -12.97 -10.20
C SER A 200 3.18 -11.60 -10.83
N LEU A 201 3.60 -10.52 -10.17
CA LEU A 201 3.47 -9.16 -10.71
C LEU A 201 4.20 -9.01 -12.04
N ASP A 202 5.26 -9.79 -12.28
CA ASP A 202 6.04 -9.75 -13.51
C ASP A 202 5.25 -10.32 -14.71
N GLN A 203 4.25 -11.16 -14.45
CA GLN A 203 3.38 -11.76 -15.48
C GLN A 203 2.15 -10.93 -15.80
N LEU A 204 1.85 -9.89 -15.00
CA LEU A 204 0.61 -9.11 -15.19
C LEU A 204 0.59 -8.27 -16.47
N ALA A 205 1.73 -7.97 -17.06
CA ALA A 205 1.82 -7.29 -18.36
C ALA A 205 1.19 -8.13 -19.47
N ASP A 206 1.27 -9.47 -19.37
CA ASP A 206 0.86 -10.42 -20.40
C ASP A 206 -0.58 -10.93 -20.22
N VAL A 207 -1.21 -10.67 -19.06
CA VAL A 207 -2.58 -11.18 -18.75
C VAL A 207 -3.65 -10.68 -19.72
N ALA A 208 -3.39 -9.64 -20.52
CA ALA A 208 -4.33 -9.14 -21.53
C ALA A 208 -4.21 -9.88 -22.88
N THR A 209 -3.26 -10.78 -23.04
CA THR A 209 -2.99 -11.55 -24.27
C THR A 209 -3.42 -13.01 -24.18
N LEU A 210 -3.95 -13.44 -23.03
CA LEU A 210 -4.57 -14.74 -22.78
C LEU A 210 -6.10 -14.65 -22.92
#